data_429df23e60f238f482332af951ef8dec
#
_entry.id   429df23e60f238f482332af951ef8dec
#
_cell.length_a   1.000
_cell.length_b   1.000
_cell.length_c   1.000
_cell.angle_alpha   90.00
_cell.angle_beta   90.00
_cell.angle_gamma   90.00
#
_symmetry.space_group_name_H-M   'P 1'
#
loop_
_entity.id
_entity.type
_entity.pdbx_description
1 polymer ?
#
loop_
_entity_poly.entity_id
_entity_poly.type
_entity_poly.pdbx_seq_one_letter_code
_entity_poly.pdbx_strand_id
1 'polypeptide(L)'
;MKKNNFIKYGIFAGALVLGVSCTNLDEQIQDATAISSADPDAVLTSAYNGLRNFEPQDGVFAVQEVSTDFCIVPTRAGDWGDGGAWLQDHFHTWDANSREVNTAWKSMLSSVYNCDLALAIQGIPADKKAQAQFLKAYYYYNAIDMYGQVPYREAGSSPDDFPKVWDSPTATAKIIALLEEALPNLPAKNTSDPSIASKDAANFLLAKIYLNKAVFDAPTHTGFNASNVANMNKVIQYVDAISSSTTLAPDYWDNFKPANHTSPELIFTAKNINGVDMGAIRTRWYMGNHYNQVPSGWNGFSVLQEYYNKFDPADRRIKNNDPAIVASFGSPLGMRIGLQYDKGGVTALTTRGQNGSLPLNFQSDPTGLPADGKIVSDNWLERWGIRPQKYIPDVSNMDKPENDYVLFRYADALLMKAEAIVRGGSSTTTLASIASALSSRQGITTSINLTTLAGINDARATELWEEGWRRNDMIRFGTYTTSRATMTNTDAYRVLLPIPTTALLNPNIHQNPRSEEH
;
A
#
# COMPACT_ATOMS: atom_id res chain seq x y z
N MET A 1 44.15 -41.43 57.98
CA MET A 1 44.45 -40.60 59.19
C MET A 1 43.33 -39.56 59.21
N LYS A 2 42.37 -39.74 60.13
CA LYS A 2 42.12 -38.94 61.34
C LYS A 2 41.93 -37.46 61.04
N LYS A 3 40.86 -36.74 61.41
CA LYS A 3 39.93 -36.87 62.56
C LYS A 3 38.69 -36.00 62.30
N ASN A 4 37.56 -36.52 62.72
CA ASN A 4 36.38 -35.93 63.34
C ASN A 4 36.51 -34.59 64.06
N ASN A 5 35.41 -33.79 64.04
CA ASN A 5 34.60 -33.46 65.25
C ASN A 5 33.47 -32.50 64.78
N PHE A 6 32.20 -32.81 64.80
CA PHE A 6 31.20 -32.86 65.89
C PHE A 6 30.85 -31.48 66.52
N ILE A 7 29.52 -31.15 66.41
CA ILE A 7 28.58 -30.55 67.39
C ILE A 7 28.48 -29.02 67.36
N LYS A 8 27.30 -28.41 67.31
CA LYS A 8 26.17 -28.50 68.25
C LYS A 8 24.88 -27.89 67.66
N TYR A 9 23.74 -28.44 68.05
CA TYR A 9 22.39 -27.96 67.91
C TYR A 9 22.16 -26.63 68.61
N GLY A 10 21.43 -25.71 67.99
CA GLY A 10 20.78 -24.57 68.63
C GLY A 10 19.37 -24.44 68.09
N ILE A 11 18.41 -24.91 68.82
CA ILE A 11 16.97 -24.68 68.60
C ILE A 11 16.70 -23.24 68.94
N PHE A 12 16.18 -22.44 67.96
CA PHE A 12 15.51 -21.17 68.24
C PHE A 12 14.10 -21.21 67.63
N ALA A 13 13.12 -21.36 68.50
CA ALA A 13 11.71 -21.13 68.18
C ALA A 13 11.49 -19.62 68.04
N GLY A 14 11.22 -19.19 66.86
CA GLY A 14 10.82 -17.80 66.52
C GLY A 14 9.44 -17.79 65.94
N ALA A 15 8.53 -17.10 66.56
CA ALA A 15 7.12 -17.01 66.33
C ALA A 15 6.76 -16.61 64.87
N LEU A 16 5.88 -17.39 64.25
CA LEU A 16 5.22 -17.07 62.98
C LEU A 16 4.21 -15.95 63.25
N VAL A 17 4.54 -14.72 62.93
CA VAL A 17 3.57 -13.65 62.80
C VAL A 17 3.02 -13.68 61.37
N LEU A 18 1.86 -14.27 61.18
CA LEU A 18 1.07 -14.15 59.96
C LEU A 18 0.58 -12.70 59.86
N GLY A 19 1.35 -11.85 59.20
CA GLY A 19 0.89 -10.59 58.71
C GLY A 19 -0.01 -10.84 57.50
N VAL A 20 -1.32 -10.80 57.65
CA VAL A 20 -2.28 -10.67 56.57
C VAL A 20 -2.13 -9.24 56.05
N SER A 21 -1.24 -9.05 55.09
CA SER A 21 -1.21 -7.85 54.27
C SER A 21 -2.25 -8.05 53.20
N CYS A 22 -3.47 -7.54 53.43
CA CYS A 22 -4.37 -7.21 52.34
C CYS A 22 -3.76 -6.01 51.61
N THR A 23 -2.94 -6.27 50.63
CA THR A 23 -2.68 -5.28 49.61
C THR A 23 -3.92 -5.27 48.72
N ASN A 24 -4.80 -4.30 48.92
CA ASN A 24 -5.66 -3.86 47.84
C ASN A 24 -4.72 -3.37 46.73
N LEU A 25 -4.45 -4.25 45.77
CA LEU A 25 -4.01 -3.86 44.46
C LEU A 25 -5.24 -3.29 43.74
N ASP A 26 -5.61 -2.07 44.09
CA ASP A 26 -6.31 -1.21 43.16
C ASP A 26 -5.31 -0.98 42.02
N GLU A 27 -5.42 -1.80 41.02
CA GLU A 27 -4.75 -1.60 39.74
C GLU A 27 -5.33 -0.29 39.18
N GLN A 28 -4.71 0.83 39.56
CA GLN A 28 -4.94 2.07 38.85
C GLN A 28 -4.39 1.84 37.46
N ILE A 29 -5.30 1.79 36.49
CA ILE A 29 -4.97 1.76 35.07
C ILE A 29 -4.21 3.07 34.78
N GLN A 30 -2.89 3.07 34.98
CA GLN A 30 -2.05 4.25 34.73
C GLN A 30 -2.03 4.62 33.25
N ASP A 31 -2.37 3.70 32.35
CA ASP A 31 -2.34 3.89 30.90
C ASP A 31 -3.35 4.93 30.40
N ALA A 32 -4.57 4.96 30.93
CA ALA A 32 -5.57 5.94 30.49
C ALA A 32 -5.24 7.38 30.95
N THR A 33 -4.58 7.53 32.12
CA THR A 33 -4.16 8.84 32.64
C THR A 33 -2.87 9.31 31.94
N ALA A 34 -1.99 8.38 31.55
CA ALA A 34 -0.76 8.68 30.83
C ALA A 34 -1.04 9.18 29.39
N ILE A 35 -2.05 8.63 28.71
CA ILE A 35 -2.41 9.03 27.34
C ILE A 35 -3.05 10.40 27.31
N SER A 36 -3.91 10.74 28.27
CA SER A 36 -4.59 12.05 28.30
C SER A 36 -3.64 13.24 28.51
N SER A 37 -2.43 12.98 29.02
CA SER A 37 -1.36 13.98 29.26
C SER A 37 -0.15 13.82 28.34
N ALA A 38 -0.21 12.91 27.35
CA ALA A 38 0.88 12.69 26.43
C ALA A 38 1.11 13.90 25.51
N ASP A 39 2.34 14.03 25.01
CA ASP A 39 2.66 15.03 23.98
C ASP A 39 1.91 14.71 22.68
N PRO A 40 1.01 15.61 22.22
CA PRO A 40 0.25 15.39 20.99
C PRO A 40 1.12 15.13 19.76
N ASP A 41 2.31 15.72 19.66
CA ASP A 41 3.20 15.53 18.52
C ASP A 41 3.81 14.12 18.49
N ALA A 42 4.20 13.60 19.64
CA ALA A 42 4.77 12.26 19.75
C ALA A 42 3.74 11.18 19.40
N VAL A 43 2.48 11.33 19.90
CA VAL A 43 1.42 10.36 19.61
C VAL A 43 0.96 10.46 18.16
N LEU A 44 0.83 11.67 17.62
CA LEU A 44 0.49 11.89 16.21
C LEU A 44 1.57 11.32 15.28
N THR A 45 2.85 11.43 15.64
CA THR A 45 3.95 10.80 14.90
C THR A 45 3.76 9.29 14.80
N SER A 46 3.30 8.63 15.86
CA SER A 46 2.99 7.19 15.83
C SER A 46 1.86 6.86 14.85
N ALA A 47 0.85 7.73 14.73
CA ALA A 47 -0.19 7.58 13.72
C ALA A 47 0.35 7.73 12.29
N TYR A 48 1.24 8.70 12.03
CA TYR A 48 1.92 8.86 10.73
C TYR A 48 2.82 7.68 10.37
N ASN A 49 3.50 7.09 11.35
CA ASN A 49 4.34 5.91 11.13
C ASN A 49 3.55 4.71 10.57
N GLY A 50 2.25 4.64 10.79
CA GLY A 50 1.37 3.67 10.15
C GLY A 50 1.36 3.73 8.62
N LEU A 51 1.68 4.87 8.00
CA LEU A 51 1.77 5.02 6.55
C LEU A 51 2.90 4.18 5.95
N ARG A 52 3.94 3.87 6.73
CA ARG A 52 5.05 3.02 6.30
C ARG A 52 4.65 1.56 6.09
N ASN A 53 3.46 1.14 6.56
CA ASN A 53 2.92 -0.18 6.25
C ASN A 53 2.56 -0.39 4.77
N PHE A 54 2.56 0.67 3.96
CA PHE A 54 2.35 0.61 2.51
C PHE A 54 3.64 0.44 1.72
N GLU A 55 4.80 0.61 2.34
CA GLU A 55 6.10 0.57 1.68
C GLU A 55 6.65 -0.85 1.46
N PRO A 56 6.54 -1.82 2.40
CA PRO A 56 7.04 -3.17 2.19
C PRO A 56 6.43 -3.83 0.95
N GLN A 57 7.14 -4.77 0.36
CA GLN A 57 6.65 -5.56 -0.78
C GLN A 57 5.55 -6.56 -0.41
N ASP A 58 5.37 -6.84 0.87
CA ASP A 58 4.37 -7.76 1.44
C ASP A 58 3.15 -7.00 2.02
N GLY A 59 2.27 -7.71 2.70
CA GLY A 59 1.10 -7.15 3.37
C GLY A 59 0.20 -6.35 2.43
N VAL A 60 0.00 -5.07 2.73
CA VAL A 60 -0.92 -4.20 1.99
C VAL A 60 -0.56 -4.10 0.51
N PHE A 61 0.73 -3.91 0.20
CA PHE A 61 1.16 -3.81 -1.19
C PHE A 61 0.93 -5.12 -1.96
N ALA A 62 1.25 -6.27 -1.35
CA ALA A 62 1.06 -7.56 -1.99
C ALA A 62 -0.41 -7.78 -2.38
N VAL A 63 -1.35 -7.57 -1.46
CA VAL A 63 -2.78 -7.75 -1.77
C VAL A 63 -3.32 -6.72 -2.75
N GLN A 64 -2.71 -5.53 -2.85
CA GLN A 64 -3.14 -4.48 -3.78
C GLN A 64 -2.55 -4.58 -5.19
N GLU A 65 -1.40 -5.23 -5.35
CA GLU A 65 -0.68 -5.30 -6.63
C GLU A 65 -0.46 -6.74 -7.14
N VAL A 66 -0.02 -7.69 -6.29
CA VAL A 66 0.25 -9.07 -6.73
C VAL A 66 -1.04 -9.81 -7.09
N SER A 67 -2.16 -9.48 -6.44
CA SER A 67 -3.48 -10.05 -6.74
C SER A 67 -4.10 -9.55 -8.06
N THR A 68 -3.38 -8.72 -8.83
CA THR A 68 -3.93 -8.00 -9.98
C THR A 68 -3.34 -8.50 -11.31
N ASP A 69 -3.63 -7.80 -12.40
CA ASP A 69 -3.03 -8.02 -13.72
C ASP A 69 -1.62 -7.41 -13.84
N PHE A 70 -1.11 -6.73 -12.79
CA PHE A 70 0.18 -6.05 -12.83
C PHE A 70 1.35 -7.01 -12.77
N CYS A 71 1.45 -7.81 -11.72
CA CYS A 71 2.63 -8.63 -11.49
C CYS A 71 2.32 -9.98 -10.84
N ILE A 72 3.31 -10.85 -10.89
CA ILE A 72 3.36 -12.12 -10.17
C ILE A 72 4.72 -12.24 -9.46
N VAL A 73 4.75 -13.00 -8.37
CA VAL A 73 5.97 -13.40 -7.70
C VAL A 73 6.12 -14.92 -7.84
N PRO A 74 6.76 -15.40 -8.92
CA PRO A 74 6.88 -16.83 -9.17
C PRO A 74 7.85 -17.46 -8.16
N THR A 75 7.56 -18.70 -7.76
CA THR A 75 8.53 -19.51 -7.02
C THR A 75 9.66 -19.93 -7.96
N ARG A 76 10.90 -19.57 -7.63
CA ARG A 76 12.10 -19.82 -8.44
C ARG A 76 12.94 -20.92 -7.78
N ALA A 77 12.75 -22.16 -8.20
CA ALA A 77 13.23 -23.36 -7.51
C ALA A 77 12.72 -23.40 -6.06
N GLY A 78 13.48 -22.91 -5.09
CA GLY A 78 13.07 -22.76 -3.69
C GLY A 78 12.88 -21.32 -3.23
N ASP A 79 13.43 -20.34 -3.97
CA ASP A 79 13.33 -18.92 -3.66
C ASP A 79 11.90 -18.41 -3.91
N TRP A 80 11.45 -17.47 -3.06
CA TRP A 80 10.10 -16.88 -3.13
C TRP A 80 8.96 -17.90 -2.99
N GLY A 81 9.26 -19.06 -2.41
CA GLY A 81 8.23 -20.07 -2.10
C GLY A 81 7.32 -19.64 -0.94
N ASP A 82 7.90 -19.15 0.15
CA ASP A 82 7.25 -18.55 1.33
C ASP A 82 5.93 -19.25 1.74
N GLY A 83 5.91 -20.59 1.70
CA GLY A 83 4.70 -21.36 1.97
C GLY A 83 3.58 -21.18 0.95
N GLY A 84 3.89 -20.60 -0.22
CA GLY A 84 2.92 -20.31 -1.29
C GLY A 84 2.22 -18.95 -1.18
N ALA A 85 2.59 -18.11 -0.22
CA ALA A 85 1.88 -16.85 0.07
C ALA A 85 1.72 -15.96 -1.18
N TRP A 86 2.78 -15.75 -1.94
CA TRP A 86 2.76 -14.92 -3.15
C TRP A 86 1.86 -15.47 -4.26
N LEU A 87 1.88 -16.80 -4.45
CA LEU A 87 1.06 -17.46 -5.46
C LEU A 87 -0.41 -17.53 -5.03
N GLN A 88 -0.68 -17.62 -3.71
CA GLN A 88 -2.05 -17.51 -3.18
C GLN A 88 -2.66 -16.15 -3.53
N ASP A 89 -1.88 -15.06 -3.39
CA ASP A 89 -2.36 -13.72 -3.77
C ASP A 89 -2.64 -13.64 -5.26
N HIS A 90 -1.71 -14.08 -6.09
CA HIS A 90 -1.86 -14.00 -7.54
C HIS A 90 -3.02 -14.84 -8.08
N PHE A 91 -3.17 -16.07 -7.58
CA PHE A 91 -4.22 -17.00 -8.03
C PHE A 91 -5.56 -16.83 -7.32
N HIS A 92 -5.68 -15.87 -6.41
CA HIS A 92 -6.85 -15.67 -5.57
C HIS A 92 -7.25 -16.96 -4.81
N THR A 93 -6.28 -17.66 -4.24
CA THR A 93 -6.47 -18.89 -3.47
C THR A 93 -6.20 -18.72 -1.98
N TRP A 94 -6.15 -17.46 -1.52
CA TRP A 94 -6.00 -17.12 -0.11
C TRP A 94 -7.16 -17.61 0.75
N ASP A 95 -6.86 -17.80 2.03
CA ASP A 95 -7.81 -18.11 3.10
C ASP A 95 -7.61 -17.17 4.31
N ALA A 96 -8.37 -17.41 5.40
CA ALA A 96 -8.31 -16.60 6.62
C ALA A 96 -6.97 -16.70 7.38
N ASN A 97 -6.08 -17.60 7.02
CA ASN A 97 -4.76 -17.79 7.61
C ASN A 97 -3.62 -17.31 6.70
N SER A 98 -3.93 -16.89 5.48
CA SER A 98 -2.94 -16.42 4.52
C SER A 98 -2.14 -15.24 5.06
N ARG A 99 -0.82 -15.27 4.86
CA ARG A 99 0.13 -14.32 5.45
C ARG A 99 -0.20 -12.87 5.11
N GLU A 100 -0.41 -12.56 3.82
CA GLU A 100 -0.61 -11.19 3.35
C GLU A 100 -1.96 -10.63 3.80
N VAL A 101 -3.00 -11.47 3.82
CA VAL A 101 -4.32 -11.14 4.37
C VAL A 101 -4.21 -10.73 5.85
N ASN A 102 -3.51 -11.54 6.66
CA ASN A 102 -3.32 -11.25 8.09
C ASN A 102 -2.47 -10.00 8.34
N THR A 103 -1.39 -9.84 7.55
CA THR A 103 -0.48 -8.69 7.67
C THR A 103 -1.20 -7.39 7.32
N ALA A 104 -1.96 -7.35 6.23
CA ALA A 104 -2.72 -6.16 5.82
C ALA A 104 -3.79 -5.77 6.86
N TRP A 105 -4.56 -6.74 7.37
CA TRP A 105 -5.54 -6.51 8.44
C TRP A 105 -4.90 -5.87 9.68
N LYS A 106 -3.83 -6.52 10.19
CA LYS A 106 -3.13 -6.05 11.38
C LYS A 106 -2.54 -4.65 11.18
N SER A 107 -1.92 -4.40 10.04
CA SER A 107 -1.31 -3.11 9.71
C SER A 107 -2.32 -1.98 9.71
N MET A 108 -3.49 -2.18 9.10
CA MET A 108 -4.53 -1.14 9.06
C MET A 108 -5.11 -0.88 10.44
N LEU A 109 -5.47 -1.91 11.19
CA LEU A 109 -6.13 -1.72 12.49
C LEU A 109 -5.20 -1.22 13.59
N SER A 110 -3.92 -1.61 13.59
CA SER A 110 -2.94 -1.02 14.51
C SER A 110 -2.72 0.47 14.21
N SER A 111 -2.76 0.86 12.94
CA SER A 111 -2.67 2.27 12.55
C SER A 111 -3.91 3.08 12.95
N VAL A 112 -5.11 2.49 12.85
CA VAL A 112 -6.35 3.09 13.39
C VAL A 112 -6.24 3.28 14.89
N TYR A 113 -5.74 2.29 15.63
CA TYR A 113 -5.55 2.38 17.06
C TYR A 113 -4.62 3.54 17.46
N ASN A 114 -3.50 3.73 16.74
CA ASN A 114 -2.62 4.88 16.98
C ASN A 114 -3.31 6.22 16.75
N CYS A 115 -4.22 6.31 15.77
CA CYS A 115 -5.05 7.50 15.58
C CYS A 115 -6.01 7.71 16.76
N ASP A 116 -6.60 6.64 17.29
CA ASP A 116 -7.50 6.72 18.45
C ASP A 116 -6.77 7.21 19.70
N LEU A 117 -5.52 6.79 19.92
CA LEU A 117 -4.68 7.31 20.99
C LEU A 117 -4.47 8.82 20.86
N ALA A 118 -4.18 9.30 19.65
CA ALA A 118 -4.03 10.75 19.41
C ALA A 118 -5.33 11.52 19.67
N LEU A 119 -6.47 10.97 19.22
CA LEU A 119 -7.79 11.58 19.42
C LEU A 119 -8.28 11.57 20.88
N ALA A 120 -7.72 10.70 21.72
CA ALA A 120 -8.04 10.62 23.15
C ALA A 120 -7.33 11.69 24.01
N ILE A 121 -6.36 12.42 23.46
CA ILE A 121 -5.61 13.46 24.19
C ILE A 121 -6.54 14.63 24.51
N GLN A 122 -6.64 14.98 25.78
CA GLN A 122 -7.44 16.12 26.21
C GLN A 122 -6.80 17.43 25.76
N GLY A 123 -7.60 18.32 25.15
CA GLY A 123 -7.11 19.61 24.68
C GLY A 123 -6.15 19.53 23.48
N ILE A 124 -6.17 18.43 22.72
CA ILE A 124 -5.41 18.32 21.48
C ILE A 124 -5.69 19.52 20.57
N PRO A 125 -4.66 20.19 19.99
CA PRO A 125 -4.85 21.29 19.04
C PRO A 125 -5.73 20.87 17.86
N ALA A 126 -6.58 21.79 17.38
CA ALA A 126 -7.59 21.50 16.37
C ALA A 126 -6.99 20.98 15.06
N ASP A 127 -5.84 21.50 14.64
CA ASP A 127 -5.10 21.05 13.47
C ASP A 127 -4.54 19.63 13.62
N LYS A 128 -4.03 19.29 14.81
CA LYS A 128 -3.50 17.95 15.13
C LYS A 128 -4.64 16.92 15.24
N LYS A 129 -5.76 17.32 15.85
CA LYS A 129 -6.99 16.52 15.86
C LYS A 129 -7.43 16.20 14.43
N ALA A 130 -7.47 17.21 13.55
CA ALA A 130 -7.87 17.05 12.17
C ALA A 130 -6.91 16.12 11.38
N GLN A 131 -5.61 16.20 11.64
CA GLN A 131 -4.62 15.30 11.03
C GLN A 131 -4.85 13.84 11.50
N ALA A 132 -5.08 13.61 12.80
CA ALA A 132 -5.39 12.28 13.31
C ALA A 132 -6.70 11.72 12.74
N GLN A 133 -7.73 12.58 12.57
CA GLN A 133 -8.99 12.21 11.92
C GLN A 133 -8.80 11.82 10.46
N PHE A 134 -7.99 12.57 9.72
CA PHE A 134 -7.65 12.25 8.33
C PHE A 134 -6.93 10.89 8.22
N LEU A 135 -5.90 10.67 9.02
CA LEU A 135 -5.15 9.40 9.03
C LEU A 135 -6.06 8.22 9.37
N LYS A 136 -6.93 8.37 10.39
CA LYS A 136 -7.91 7.35 10.76
C LYS A 136 -8.85 7.02 9.61
N ALA A 137 -9.36 8.04 8.91
CA ALA A 137 -10.21 7.84 7.74
C ALA A 137 -9.47 7.13 6.60
N TYR A 138 -8.20 7.45 6.38
CA TYR A 138 -7.37 6.81 5.36
C TYR A 138 -7.13 5.31 5.66
N TYR A 139 -6.79 4.97 6.90
CA TYR A 139 -6.61 3.57 7.29
C TYR A 139 -7.92 2.78 7.22
N TYR A 140 -9.03 3.36 7.68
CA TYR A 140 -10.34 2.73 7.53
C TYR A 140 -10.76 2.59 6.06
N TYR A 141 -10.47 3.57 5.20
CA TYR A 141 -10.72 3.45 3.76
C TYR A 141 -10.06 2.18 3.18
N ASN A 142 -8.77 1.97 3.49
CA ASN A 142 -8.06 0.78 3.02
C ASN A 142 -8.60 -0.52 3.64
N ALA A 143 -8.96 -0.51 4.92
CA ALA A 143 -9.56 -1.67 5.57
C ALA A 143 -10.95 -2.01 4.99
N ILE A 144 -11.79 -1.00 4.70
CA ILE A 144 -13.08 -1.18 4.02
C ILE A 144 -12.88 -1.77 2.63
N ASP A 145 -11.96 -1.21 1.84
CA ASP A 145 -11.66 -1.68 0.49
C ASP A 145 -11.27 -3.15 0.46
N MET A 146 -10.45 -3.58 1.42
CA MET A 146 -9.94 -4.95 1.46
C MET A 146 -10.91 -5.93 2.11
N TYR A 147 -11.63 -5.55 3.18
CA TYR A 147 -12.37 -6.50 4.04
C TYR A 147 -13.87 -6.26 4.13
N GLY A 148 -14.39 -5.13 3.64
CA GLY A 148 -15.83 -4.83 3.64
C GLY A 148 -16.46 -4.59 5.01
N GLN A 149 -15.71 -4.73 6.09
CA GLN A 149 -16.13 -4.46 7.46
C GLN A 149 -14.94 -4.02 8.31
N VAL A 150 -15.20 -3.22 9.34
CA VAL A 150 -14.13 -2.73 10.21
C VAL A 150 -14.57 -2.68 11.68
N PRO A 151 -13.74 -3.19 12.61
CA PRO A 151 -13.98 -3.02 14.04
C PRO A 151 -13.72 -1.57 14.45
N TYR A 152 -14.49 -1.11 15.44
CA TYR A 152 -14.32 0.19 16.06
C TYR A 152 -14.62 0.12 17.55
N ARG A 153 -14.06 1.06 18.31
CA ARG A 153 -14.40 1.30 19.71
C ARG A 153 -15.02 2.66 19.87
N GLU A 154 -16.06 2.74 20.69
CA GLU A 154 -16.62 4.03 21.12
C GLU A 154 -15.69 4.67 22.15
N ALA A 155 -15.60 5.99 22.13
CA ALA A 155 -14.87 6.72 23.16
C ALA A 155 -15.45 6.39 24.55
N GLY A 156 -14.56 6.00 25.48
CA GLY A 156 -14.94 5.63 26.84
C GLY A 156 -15.47 4.20 27.02
N SER A 157 -15.48 3.36 25.99
CA SER A 157 -15.76 1.93 26.18
C SER A 157 -14.64 1.25 26.97
N SER A 158 -15.01 0.21 27.75
CA SER A 158 -14.02 -0.58 28.50
C SER A 158 -13.02 -1.25 27.56
N PRO A 159 -11.73 -1.32 27.90
CA PRO A 159 -10.75 -2.15 27.18
C PRO A 159 -11.17 -3.62 27.07
N ASP A 160 -11.94 -4.13 28.04
CA ASP A 160 -12.42 -5.50 28.08
C ASP A 160 -13.62 -5.76 27.15
N ASP A 161 -14.30 -4.69 26.69
CA ASP A 161 -15.39 -4.85 25.74
C ASP A 161 -14.86 -5.28 24.37
N PHE A 162 -15.55 -6.21 23.72
CA PHE A 162 -15.25 -6.51 22.32
C PHE A 162 -15.55 -5.31 21.43
N PRO A 163 -14.68 -4.96 20.48
CA PRO A 163 -14.97 -3.92 19.50
C PRO A 163 -16.29 -4.21 18.78
N LYS A 164 -17.09 -3.15 18.56
CA LYS A 164 -18.23 -3.20 17.64
C LYS A 164 -17.73 -3.19 16.20
N VAL A 165 -18.61 -3.47 15.24
CA VAL A 165 -18.26 -3.56 13.83
C VAL A 165 -19.17 -2.66 13.01
N TRP A 166 -18.58 -1.90 12.09
CA TRP A 166 -19.29 -1.25 11.00
C TRP A 166 -19.17 -2.13 9.74
N ASP A 167 -20.28 -2.34 9.06
CA ASP A 167 -20.29 -2.82 7.68
C ASP A 167 -19.79 -1.75 6.72
N SER A 168 -19.51 -2.13 5.48
CA SER A 168 -18.93 -1.24 4.48
C SER A 168 -19.75 0.05 4.24
N PRO A 169 -21.09 0.02 4.06
CA PRO A 169 -21.88 1.24 3.91
C PRO A 169 -21.81 2.16 5.13
N THR A 170 -21.94 1.60 6.33
CA THR A 170 -21.87 2.37 7.58
C THR A 170 -20.48 2.98 7.78
N ALA A 171 -19.43 2.18 7.60
CA ALA A 171 -18.06 2.64 7.73
C ALA A 171 -17.74 3.75 6.72
N THR A 172 -18.21 3.61 5.48
CA THR A 172 -18.05 4.63 4.44
C THR A 172 -18.70 5.97 4.84
N ALA A 173 -19.92 5.93 5.35
CA ALA A 173 -20.60 7.13 5.86
C ALA A 173 -19.81 7.76 7.02
N LYS A 174 -19.28 6.95 7.93
CA LYS A 174 -18.48 7.41 9.09
C LYS A 174 -17.17 8.08 8.68
N ILE A 175 -16.43 7.51 7.73
CA ILE A 175 -15.16 8.11 7.27
C ILE A 175 -15.40 9.40 6.46
N ILE A 176 -16.49 9.50 5.70
CA ILE A 176 -16.88 10.76 5.04
C ILE A 176 -17.13 11.84 6.09
N ALA A 177 -17.97 11.55 7.09
CA ALA A 177 -18.29 12.51 8.16
C ALA A 177 -17.01 12.94 8.91
N LEU A 178 -16.11 11.99 9.20
CA LEU A 178 -14.84 12.26 9.88
C LEU A 178 -13.93 13.21 9.07
N LEU A 179 -13.86 13.02 7.74
CA LEU A 179 -13.09 13.89 6.86
C LEU A 179 -13.72 15.27 6.70
N GLU A 180 -15.05 15.35 6.60
CA GLU A 180 -15.77 16.63 6.49
C GLU A 180 -15.64 17.45 7.80
N GLU A 181 -15.60 16.81 8.98
CA GLU A 181 -15.27 17.44 10.26
C GLU A 181 -13.82 17.95 10.31
N ALA A 182 -12.86 17.14 9.81
CA ALA A 182 -11.45 17.47 9.82
C ALA A 182 -11.09 18.61 8.85
N LEU A 183 -11.68 18.62 7.67
CA LEU A 183 -11.31 19.46 6.51
C LEU A 183 -11.13 20.95 6.83
N PRO A 184 -12.02 21.63 7.60
CA PRO A 184 -11.85 23.06 7.93
C PRO A 184 -10.56 23.34 8.72
N ASN A 185 -10.16 22.42 9.60
CA ASN A 185 -9.05 22.56 10.54
C ASN A 185 -7.71 22.02 10.00
N LEU A 186 -7.71 21.29 8.89
CA LEU A 186 -6.48 20.85 8.26
C LEU A 186 -5.69 22.03 7.68
N PRO A 187 -4.35 21.99 7.73
CA PRO A 187 -3.51 23.00 7.09
C PRO A 187 -3.67 22.99 5.57
N ALA A 188 -3.32 24.11 4.94
CA ALA A 188 -3.07 24.10 3.50
C ALA A 188 -1.92 23.14 3.16
N LYS A 189 -1.87 22.64 1.91
CA LYS A 189 -0.77 21.79 1.46
C LYS A 189 0.57 22.51 1.66
N ASN A 190 1.51 21.84 2.31
CA ASN A 190 2.90 22.28 2.34
C ASN A 190 3.60 21.77 1.07
N THR A 191 4.01 22.67 0.19
CA THR A 191 4.66 22.33 -1.09
C THR A 191 6.08 21.78 -0.94
N SER A 192 6.68 21.92 0.24
CA SER A 192 8.02 21.40 0.57
C SER A 192 7.97 20.13 1.44
N ASP A 193 6.80 19.77 1.95
CA ASP A 193 6.60 18.56 2.78
C ASP A 193 5.18 18.01 2.59
N PRO A 194 4.94 17.22 1.56
CA PRO A 194 3.62 16.62 1.29
C PRO A 194 3.27 15.48 2.25
N SER A 195 4.11 15.15 3.22
CA SER A 195 3.83 14.10 4.21
C SER A 195 2.86 14.53 5.32
N ILE A 196 2.55 15.82 5.40
CA ILE A 196 1.60 16.36 6.38
C ILE A 196 0.18 16.31 5.80
N ALA A 197 -0.75 15.71 6.54
CA ALA A 197 -2.16 15.70 6.17
C ALA A 197 -2.69 17.13 5.99
N SER A 198 -3.24 17.40 4.83
CA SER A 198 -3.64 18.74 4.39
C SER A 198 -5.05 18.76 3.82
N LYS A 199 -5.58 19.96 3.55
CA LYS A 199 -6.86 20.12 2.85
C LYS A 199 -6.87 19.44 1.49
N ASP A 200 -5.75 19.49 0.76
CA ASP A 200 -5.62 18.81 -0.54
C ASP A 200 -5.68 17.29 -0.39
N ALA A 201 -5.02 16.74 0.64
CA ALA A 201 -5.07 15.30 0.93
C ALA A 201 -6.49 14.83 1.33
N ALA A 202 -7.20 15.64 2.13
CA ALA A 202 -8.58 15.31 2.51
C ALA A 202 -9.55 15.42 1.31
N ASN A 203 -9.41 16.44 0.47
CA ASN A 203 -10.18 16.56 -0.76
C ASN A 203 -9.93 15.39 -1.71
N PHE A 204 -8.67 14.97 -1.87
CA PHE A 204 -8.32 13.81 -2.67
C PHE A 204 -8.96 12.52 -2.13
N LEU A 205 -8.87 12.28 -0.82
CA LEU A 205 -9.45 11.08 -0.20
C LEU A 205 -10.98 11.07 -0.29
N LEU A 206 -11.64 12.20 -0.07
CA LEU A 206 -13.09 12.35 -0.25
C LEU A 206 -13.48 12.04 -1.70
N ALA A 207 -12.76 12.58 -2.69
CA ALA A 207 -13.00 12.26 -4.10
C ALA A 207 -12.88 10.74 -4.35
N LYS A 208 -11.85 10.09 -3.80
CA LYS A 208 -11.63 8.65 -3.95
C LYS A 208 -12.73 7.83 -3.28
N ILE A 209 -13.19 8.22 -2.10
CA ILE A 209 -14.31 7.55 -1.41
C ILE A 209 -15.59 7.66 -2.24
N TYR A 210 -15.95 8.86 -2.72
CA TYR A 210 -17.15 9.04 -3.53
C TYR A 210 -17.07 8.32 -4.87
N LEU A 211 -15.88 8.20 -5.47
CA LEU A 211 -15.68 7.42 -6.70
C LEU A 211 -15.96 5.92 -6.48
N ASN A 212 -15.57 5.39 -5.33
CA ASN A 212 -15.76 3.98 -4.96
C ASN A 212 -17.07 3.71 -4.20
N LYS A 213 -17.86 4.75 -3.92
CA LYS A 213 -19.02 4.63 -3.03
C LYS A 213 -20.05 3.59 -3.51
N ALA A 214 -20.27 3.45 -4.80
CA ALA A 214 -21.18 2.44 -5.33
C ALA A 214 -20.70 1.00 -5.03
N VAL A 215 -19.39 0.76 -5.00
CA VAL A 215 -18.79 -0.51 -4.57
C VAL A 215 -18.99 -0.70 -3.07
N PHE A 216 -18.67 0.30 -2.27
CA PHE A 216 -18.72 0.21 -0.80
C PHE A 216 -20.14 0.18 -0.23
N ASP A 217 -21.13 0.75 -0.92
CA ASP A 217 -22.54 0.67 -0.54
C ASP A 217 -23.13 -0.74 -0.74
N ALA A 218 -22.48 -1.59 -1.54
CA ALA A 218 -22.81 -3.00 -1.68
C ALA A 218 -22.00 -3.82 -0.65
N PRO A 219 -22.64 -4.51 0.30
CA PRO A 219 -21.93 -5.25 1.36
C PRO A 219 -20.91 -6.28 0.84
N THR A 220 -21.12 -6.79 -0.37
CA THR A 220 -20.23 -7.75 -1.04
C THR A 220 -19.26 -7.11 -2.02
N HIS A 221 -19.20 -5.78 -2.08
CA HIS A 221 -18.40 -4.99 -3.03
C HIS A 221 -18.65 -5.34 -4.52
N THR A 222 -19.82 -5.81 -4.84
CA THR A 222 -20.22 -6.17 -6.23
C THR A 222 -20.95 -5.07 -6.98
N GLY A 223 -21.04 -3.87 -6.40
CA GLY A 223 -21.71 -2.69 -7.00
C GLY A 223 -20.91 -1.91 -8.05
N PHE A 224 -19.93 -2.52 -8.68
CA PHE A 224 -18.92 -1.85 -9.51
C PHE A 224 -19.46 -1.15 -10.77
N ASN A 225 -20.57 -1.56 -11.34
CA ASN A 225 -21.14 -0.91 -12.54
C ASN A 225 -22.22 0.14 -12.22
N ALA A 226 -22.59 0.30 -10.95
CA ALA A 226 -23.57 1.31 -10.57
C ALA A 226 -22.92 2.71 -10.66
N SER A 227 -23.52 3.61 -11.41
CA SER A 227 -23.15 5.02 -11.38
C SER A 227 -24.21 5.81 -10.63
N ASN A 228 -23.75 6.66 -9.71
CA ASN A 228 -24.61 7.63 -9.03
C ASN A 228 -24.08 9.03 -9.36
N VAL A 229 -24.83 9.76 -10.19
CA VAL A 229 -24.45 11.09 -10.68
C VAL A 229 -24.15 12.05 -9.53
N ALA A 230 -24.88 11.98 -8.43
CA ALA A 230 -24.62 12.82 -7.26
C ALA A 230 -23.23 12.52 -6.65
N ASN A 231 -22.85 11.25 -6.55
CA ASN A 231 -21.51 10.86 -6.09
C ASN A 231 -20.44 11.33 -7.08
N MET A 232 -20.67 11.20 -8.39
CA MET A 232 -19.72 11.68 -9.42
C MET A 232 -19.53 13.20 -9.37
N ASN A 233 -20.59 13.95 -9.11
CA ASN A 233 -20.49 15.40 -8.89
C ASN A 233 -19.69 15.72 -7.63
N LYS A 234 -19.77 14.91 -6.57
CA LYS A 234 -18.92 15.03 -5.38
C LYS A 234 -17.44 14.76 -5.69
N VAL A 235 -17.15 13.75 -6.52
CA VAL A 235 -15.77 13.51 -6.99
C VAL A 235 -15.21 14.75 -7.67
N ILE A 236 -15.96 15.33 -8.63
CA ILE A 236 -15.54 16.52 -9.35
C ILE A 236 -15.37 17.70 -8.40
N GLN A 237 -16.33 17.94 -7.50
CA GLN A 237 -16.27 19.00 -6.49
C GLN A 237 -14.98 18.93 -5.66
N TYR A 238 -14.63 17.75 -5.13
CA TYR A 238 -13.46 17.59 -4.28
C TYR A 238 -12.15 17.64 -5.06
N VAL A 239 -12.11 17.12 -6.30
CA VAL A 239 -10.93 17.31 -7.16
C VAL A 239 -10.70 18.77 -7.49
N ASP A 240 -11.76 19.52 -7.78
CA ASP A 240 -11.68 20.96 -8.09
C ASP A 240 -11.32 21.83 -6.87
N ALA A 241 -11.49 21.29 -5.65
CA ALA A 241 -11.08 21.94 -4.41
C ALA A 241 -9.60 21.73 -4.07
N ILE A 242 -8.87 20.88 -4.80
CA ILE A 242 -7.42 20.75 -4.67
C ILE A 242 -6.76 22.05 -5.11
N SER A 243 -5.79 22.52 -4.34
CA SER A 243 -5.17 23.83 -4.56
C SER A 243 -4.46 23.93 -5.92
N SER A 244 -4.45 25.11 -6.51
CA SER A 244 -3.77 25.39 -7.79
C SER A 244 -2.22 25.30 -7.69
N SER A 245 -1.68 25.20 -6.50
CA SER A 245 -0.25 24.93 -6.30
C SER A 245 0.12 23.45 -6.56
N THR A 246 -0.89 22.58 -6.65
CA THR A 246 -0.74 21.18 -7.01
C THR A 246 -0.90 21.02 -8.51
N THR A 247 0.18 20.65 -9.20
CA THR A 247 0.23 20.56 -10.67
C THR A 247 0.94 19.29 -11.10
N LEU A 248 0.76 18.84 -12.35
CA LEU A 248 1.55 17.74 -12.87
C LEU A 248 3.05 18.07 -12.89
N ALA A 249 3.88 17.14 -12.49
CA ALA A 249 5.32 17.25 -12.67
C ALA A 249 5.67 17.19 -14.18
N PRO A 250 6.59 18.02 -14.67
CA PRO A 250 7.02 17.99 -16.07
C PRO A 250 7.62 16.66 -16.50
N ASP A 251 8.38 16.02 -15.62
CA ASP A 251 8.86 14.66 -15.77
C ASP A 251 8.15 13.74 -14.77
N TYR A 252 7.63 12.63 -15.27
CA TYR A 252 6.99 11.59 -14.48
C TYR A 252 7.86 11.10 -13.31
N TRP A 253 9.18 10.99 -13.55
CA TRP A 253 10.14 10.46 -12.58
C TRP A 253 10.48 11.41 -11.45
N ASP A 254 10.10 12.69 -11.55
CA ASP A 254 10.22 13.63 -10.44
C ASP A 254 9.44 13.21 -9.20
N ASN A 255 8.39 12.40 -9.40
CA ASN A 255 7.57 11.85 -8.32
C ASN A 255 8.24 10.67 -7.57
N PHE A 256 9.29 10.07 -8.13
CA PHE A 256 9.84 8.79 -7.65
C PHE A 256 11.36 8.82 -7.45
N LYS A 257 12.02 9.96 -7.64
CA LYS A 257 13.45 10.16 -7.39
C LYS A 257 13.72 10.37 -5.89
N PRO A 258 14.98 10.28 -5.43
CA PRO A 258 15.37 10.80 -4.11
C PRO A 258 14.91 12.25 -3.93
N ALA A 259 14.56 12.64 -2.71
CA ALA A 259 14.01 13.97 -2.40
C ALA A 259 12.76 14.34 -3.24
N ASN A 260 11.94 13.37 -3.59
CA ASN A 260 10.71 13.56 -4.38
C ASN A 260 9.66 14.43 -3.68
N HIS A 261 9.75 14.66 -2.37
CA HIS A 261 8.89 15.56 -1.61
C HIS A 261 8.81 16.98 -2.20
N THR A 262 9.76 17.36 -3.06
CA THR A 262 9.77 18.65 -3.77
C THR A 262 8.92 18.64 -5.06
N SER A 263 8.37 17.48 -5.47
CA SER A 263 7.53 17.41 -6.67
C SER A 263 6.22 18.17 -6.47
N PRO A 264 5.83 19.07 -7.40
CA PRO A 264 4.57 19.81 -7.30
C PRO A 264 3.33 18.90 -7.42
N GLU A 265 3.50 17.69 -7.94
CA GLU A 265 2.41 16.75 -8.18
C GLU A 265 2.00 15.99 -6.92
N LEU A 266 2.90 15.82 -5.94
CA LEU A 266 2.61 15.04 -4.74
C LEU A 266 1.63 15.76 -3.83
N ILE A 267 0.59 15.05 -3.41
CA ILE A 267 -0.46 15.54 -2.52
C ILE A 267 -0.26 14.98 -1.11
N PHE A 268 0.09 13.70 -0.99
CA PHE A 268 0.32 13.05 0.29
C PHE A 268 1.30 11.88 0.15
N THR A 269 2.25 11.79 1.09
CA THR A 269 3.32 10.79 1.07
C THR A 269 3.56 10.18 2.46
N ALA A 270 4.15 8.97 2.49
CA ALA A 270 4.81 8.48 3.69
C ALA A 270 6.26 8.96 3.66
N LYS A 271 6.65 9.70 4.70
CA LYS A 271 7.96 10.36 4.76
C LYS A 271 9.09 9.40 5.07
N ASN A 272 10.18 9.54 4.32
CA ASN A 272 11.47 8.94 4.62
C ASN A 272 12.55 10.02 4.77
N ILE A 273 13.47 9.84 5.70
CA ILE A 273 14.54 10.79 5.99
C ILE A 273 15.88 10.10 5.82
N ASN A 274 16.67 10.61 4.88
CA ASN A 274 17.98 10.08 4.52
C ASN A 274 18.85 9.76 5.75
N GLY A 275 19.24 8.49 5.88
CA GLY A 275 20.12 8.03 6.95
C GLY A 275 19.54 8.02 8.36
N VAL A 276 18.36 8.60 8.58
CA VAL A 276 17.82 8.85 9.93
C VAL A 276 16.61 7.96 10.20
N ASP A 277 15.55 8.13 9.41
CA ASP A 277 14.27 7.53 9.65
C ASP A 277 13.70 7.00 8.32
N MET A 278 13.49 5.69 8.26
CA MET A 278 13.10 5.03 7.03
C MET A 278 11.96 4.05 7.26
N GLY A 279 11.09 3.97 6.27
CA GLY A 279 10.24 2.81 6.05
C GLY A 279 10.97 1.73 5.25
N ALA A 280 10.22 1.02 4.43
CA ALA A 280 10.74 -0.07 3.61
C ALA A 280 10.81 0.27 2.11
N ILE A 281 10.85 1.56 1.75
CA ILE A 281 10.81 2.01 0.34
C ILE A 281 11.87 1.35 -0.55
N ARG A 282 13.03 0.99 0.01
CA ARG A 282 14.08 0.26 -0.71
C ARG A 282 13.60 -1.06 -1.31
N THR A 283 12.53 -1.66 -0.76
CA THR A 283 11.98 -2.91 -1.29
C THR A 283 11.43 -2.75 -2.70
N ARG A 284 11.08 -1.52 -3.12
CA ARG A 284 10.60 -1.19 -4.46
C ARG A 284 11.61 -1.43 -5.58
N TRP A 285 12.89 -1.49 -5.25
CA TRP A 285 13.92 -1.93 -6.21
C TRP A 285 14.50 -3.29 -5.85
N TYR A 286 14.60 -3.65 -4.56
CA TYR A 286 15.09 -4.97 -4.18
C TYR A 286 14.20 -6.12 -4.68
N MET A 287 12.87 -5.95 -4.63
CA MET A 287 11.92 -7.00 -5.03
C MET A 287 12.07 -7.41 -6.51
N GLY A 288 12.41 -6.48 -7.42
CA GLY A 288 12.52 -6.72 -8.86
C GLY A 288 13.94 -6.98 -9.34
N ASN A 289 14.93 -6.28 -8.78
CA ASN A 289 16.31 -6.35 -9.25
C ASN A 289 16.92 -7.75 -9.07
N HIS A 290 17.80 -8.09 -10.00
CA HIS A 290 18.62 -9.29 -9.89
C HIS A 290 19.78 -9.07 -8.93
N TYR A 291 20.35 -10.16 -8.41
CA TYR A 291 21.47 -10.18 -7.46
C TYR A 291 22.74 -9.47 -7.98
N ASN A 292 22.96 -9.48 -9.30
CA ASN A 292 24.14 -8.90 -9.95
C ASN A 292 23.91 -7.46 -10.45
N GLN A 293 22.71 -6.91 -10.29
CA GLN A 293 22.42 -5.52 -10.66
C GLN A 293 22.88 -4.53 -9.57
N VAL A 294 22.88 -3.27 -9.92
CA VAL A 294 23.12 -2.16 -8.98
C VAL A 294 21.84 -1.32 -8.88
N PRO A 295 21.27 -1.17 -7.66
CA PRO A 295 21.57 -1.98 -6.46
C PRO A 295 21.23 -3.46 -6.68
N SER A 296 21.91 -4.33 -5.92
CA SER A 296 21.59 -5.75 -5.87
C SER A 296 20.15 -5.94 -5.34
N GLY A 297 19.45 -6.94 -5.86
CA GLY A 297 18.07 -7.22 -5.44
C GLY A 297 17.83 -8.69 -5.14
N TRP A 298 16.55 -9.05 -5.03
CA TRP A 298 16.11 -10.38 -4.59
C TRP A 298 15.54 -11.24 -5.72
N ASN A 299 15.51 -10.72 -6.94
CA ASN A 299 15.08 -11.46 -8.14
C ASN A 299 13.65 -12.05 -8.06
N GLY A 300 12.71 -11.37 -7.42
CA GLY A 300 11.37 -11.88 -7.13
C GLY A 300 10.33 -11.46 -8.16
N PHE A 301 9.81 -10.26 -8.00
CA PHE A 301 8.65 -9.71 -8.71
C PHE A 301 8.85 -9.62 -10.22
N SER A 302 7.81 -9.97 -10.95
CA SER A 302 7.81 -9.93 -12.41
C SER A 302 6.49 -9.35 -12.91
N VAL A 303 6.56 -8.30 -13.73
CA VAL A 303 5.40 -7.73 -14.44
C VAL A 303 4.91 -8.75 -15.47
N LEU A 304 3.60 -8.88 -15.57
CA LEU A 304 2.98 -9.74 -16.58
C LEU A 304 3.11 -9.13 -17.97
N GLN A 305 3.33 -9.99 -18.99
CA GLN A 305 3.48 -9.52 -20.37
C GLN A 305 2.23 -8.77 -20.86
N GLU A 306 1.02 -9.23 -20.47
CA GLU A 306 -0.24 -8.57 -20.82
C GLU A 306 -0.34 -7.15 -20.26
N TYR A 307 0.23 -6.92 -19.05
CA TYR A 307 0.27 -5.58 -18.48
C TYR A 307 1.30 -4.69 -19.18
N TYR A 308 2.49 -5.21 -19.44
CA TYR A 308 3.52 -4.50 -20.19
C TYR A 308 3.03 -4.07 -21.58
N ASN A 309 2.22 -4.89 -22.23
CA ASN A 309 1.66 -4.61 -23.56
C ASN A 309 0.62 -3.46 -23.57
N LYS A 310 0.22 -2.92 -22.40
CA LYS A 310 -0.59 -1.71 -22.31
C LYS A 310 0.19 -0.44 -22.64
N PHE A 311 1.52 -0.52 -22.68
CA PHE A 311 2.40 0.60 -22.96
C PHE A 311 3.00 0.55 -24.35
N ASP A 312 3.25 1.75 -24.91
CA ASP A 312 4.25 1.88 -25.97
C ASP A 312 5.64 1.56 -25.35
N PRO A 313 6.45 0.69 -25.95
CA PRO A 313 7.77 0.34 -25.42
C PRO A 313 8.75 1.52 -25.29
N ALA A 314 8.47 2.65 -25.94
CA ALA A 314 9.26 3.88 -25.82
C ALA A 314 8.75 4.81 -24.70
N ASP A 315 7.63 4.49 -24.06
CA ASP A 315 7.02 5.35 -23.03
C ASP A 315 7.96 5.53 -21.83
N ARG A 316 8.21 6.80 -21.50
CA ARG A 316 9.16 7.16 -20.43
C ARG A 316 8.73 6.62 -19.06
N ARG A 317 7.45 6.39 -18.82
CA ARG A 317 6.96 5.85 -17.54
C ARG A 317 7.48 4.45 -17.25
N ILE A 318 7.77 3.65 -18.28
CA ILE A 318 8.31 2.30 -18.15
C ILE A 318 9.77 2.20 -18.61
N LYS A 319 10.35 3.28 -19.17
CA LYS A 319 11.71 3.29 -19.69
C LYS A 319 12.40 4.64 -19.40
N ASN A 320 12.89 4.79 -18.18
CA ASN A 320 13.75 5.94 -17.85
C ASN A 320 15.17 5.68 -18.36
N ASN A 321 15.45 6.15 -19.55
CA ASN A 321 16.73 6.01 -20.24
C ASN A 321 17.62 7.26 -20.13
N ASP A 322 17.39 8.10 -19.13
CA ASP A 322 18.27 9.25 -18.86
C ASP A 322 19.74 8.78 -18.78
N PRO A 323 20.69 9.46 -19.44
CA PRO A 323 22.11 9.07 -19.39
C PRO A 323 22.68 8.94 -17.98
N ALA A 324 22.25 9.79 -17.03
CA ALA A 324 22.68 9.69 -15.64
C ALA A 324 22.14 8.42 -14.95
N ILE A 325 20.92 8.01 -15.29
CA ILE A 325 20.30 6.75 -14.82
C ILE A 325 21.08 5.57 -15.34
N VAL A 326 21.32 5.51 -16.66
CA VAL A 326 22.07 4.39 -17.28
C VAL A 326 23.51 4.33 -16.75
N ALA A 327 24.16 5.47 -16.55
CA ALA A 327 25.50 5.52 -15.94
C ALA A 327 25.52 4.99 -14.50
N SER A 328 24.46 5.23 -13.73
CA SER A 328 24.36 4.80 -12.32
C SER A 328 23.93 3.35 -12.15
N PHE A 329 23.02 2.86 -13.01
CA PHE A 329 22.34 1.57 -12.83
C PHE A 329 22.53 0.58 -13.99
N GLY A 330 23.33 0.93 -14.99
CA GLY A 330 23.71 0.07 -16.12
C GLY A 330 22.64 -0.10 -17.19
N SER A 331 21.37 0.07 -16.86
CA SER A 331 20.22 -0.11 -17.76
C SER A 331 19.13 0.90 -17.41
N PRO A 332 18.22 1.22 -18.33
CA PRO A 332 17.05 2.04 -18.02
C PRO A 332 16.26 1.49 -16.84
N LEU A 333 15.70 2.39 -16.02
CA LEU A 333 14.75 2.03 -14.95
C LEU A 333 13.32 2.02 -15.49
N GLY A 334 12.42 1.43 -14.74
CA GLY A 334 11.02 1.25 -15.09
C GLY A 334 10.64 -0.22 -15.13
N MET A 335 10.03 -0.68 -16.22
CA MET A 335 9.79 -2.08 -16.47
C MET A 335 10.96 -2.67 -17.26
N ARG A 336 11.95 -3.19 -16.53
CA ARG A 336 13.22 -3.64 -17.09
C ARG A 336 13.04 -4.93 -17.89
N ILE A 337 13.36 -4.86 -19.17
CA ILE A 337 13.27 -5.96 -20.13
C ILE A 337 14.55 -6.01 -20.97
N GLY A 338 14.89 -7.16 -21.54
CA GLY A 338 16.07 -7.34 -22.39
C GLY A 338 17.37 -7.51 -21.61
N LEU A 339 18.49 -7.40 -22.31
CA LEU A 339 19.83 -7.58 -21.76
C LEU A 339 20.14 -6.49 -20.72
N GLN A 340 20.70 -6.92 -19.59
CA GLN A 340 21.05 -6.03 -18.48
C GLN A 340 22.57 -5.82 -18.44
N TYR A 341 22.99 -4.64 -17.99
CA TYR A 341 24.38 -4.21 -17.97
C TYR A 341 24.84 -3.82 -16.58
N ASP A 342 26.15 -3.82 -16.38
CA ASP A 342 26.80 -3.31 -15.18
C ASP A 342 26.68 -1.78 -15.07
N LYS A 343 27.11 -1.24 -13.92
CA LYS A 343 27.22 0.20 -13.75
C LYS A 343 28.09 0.80 -14.86
N GLY A 344 27.58 1.80 -15.55
CA GLY A 344 28.20 2.38 -16.74
C GLY A 344 27.58 1.89 -18.05
N GLY A 345 26.79 0.81 -18.05
CA GLY A 345 26.02 0.35 -19.23
C GLY A 345 26.87 -0.28 -20.35
N VAL A 346 28.06 -0.81 -20.03
CA VAL A 346 29.03 -1.30 -21.02
C VAL A 346 29.10 -2.84 -21.03
N THR A 347 29.29 -3.47 -19.87
CA THR A 347 29.47 -4.92 -19.76
C THR A 347 28.14 -5.60 -19.47
N ALA A 348 27.75 -6.54 -20.31
CA ALA A 348 26.55 -7.33 -20.08
C ALA A 348 26.68 -8.17 -18.80
N LEU A 349 25.68 -8.09 -17.94
CA LEU A 349 25.59 -8.92 -16.74
C LEU A 349 25.24 -10.35 -17.10
N THR A 350 25.61 -11.28 -16.21
CA THR A 350 25.28 -12.70 -16.32
C THR A 350 24.46 -13.16 -15.12
N THR A 351 23.80 -14.32 -15.28
CA THR A 351 23.21 -15.06 -14.17
C THR A 351 24.30 -15.65 -13.27
N ARG A 352 23.94 -16.05 -12.05
CA ARG A 352 24.84 -16.76 -11.14
C ARG A 352 24.96 -18.26 -11.43
N GLY A 353 24.02 -18.81 -12.16
CA GLY A 353 23.77 -20.16 -12.66
C GLY A 353 24.60 -21.31 -12.09
N GLN A 354 23.95 -22.39 -11.68
CA GLN A 354 24.64 -23.60 -11.22
C GLN A 354 25.34 -24.37 -12.36
N ASN A 355 24.90 -24.18 -13.60
CA ASN A 355 25.38 -24.85 -14.79
C ASN A 355 26.07 -23.92 -15.82
N GLY A 356 26.60 -22.80 -15.38
CA GLY A 356 27.26 -21.79 -16.19
C GLY A 356 26.51 -20.45 -16.17
N SER A 357 27.25 -19.37 -16.41
CA SER A 357 26.71 -18.02 -16.48
C SER A 357 26.08 -17.77 -17.86
N LEU A 358 24.80 -17.43 -17.87
CA LEU A 358 24.08 -17.00 -19.07
C LEU A 358 23.98 -15.46 -19.08
N PRO A 359 23.89 -14.81 -20.26
CA PRO A 359 23.59 -13.38 -20.31
C PRO A 359 22.30 -13.07 -19.54
N LEU A 360 22.34 -12.08 -18.64
CA LEU A 360 21.16 -11.65 -17.89
C LEU A 360 20.21 -10.87 -18.81
N ASN A 361 19.31 -11.60 -19.41
CA ASN A 361 18.34 -11.09 -20.37
C ASN A 361 16.92 -11.31 -19.82
N PHE A 362 16.28 -10.26 -19.32
CA PHE A 362 14.92 -10.33 -18.78
C PHE A 362 13.91 -10.40 -19.91
N GLN A 363 13.10 -11.45 -19.91
CA GLN A 363 12.06 -11.64 -20.91
C GLN A 363 11.03 -12.66 -20.43
N SER A 364 9.85 -12.63 -21.03
CA SER A 364 8.87 -13.70 -20.87
C SER A 364 9.36 -14.94 -21.63
N ASP A 365 9.23 -16.11 -21.01
CA ASP A 365 9.43 -17.38 -21.70
C ASP A 365 8.37 -17.50 -22.83
N PRO A 366 8.77 -17.84 -24.07
CA PRO A 366 7.82 -18.06 -25.15
C PRO A 366 6.79 -19.16 -24.86
N THR A 367 7.12 -20.11 -23.99
CA THR A 367 6.19 -21.18 -23.54
C THR A 367 5.26 -20.73 -22.40
N GLY A 368 5.46 -19.52 -21.89
CA GLY A 368 4.68 -18.94 -20.79
C GLY A 368 5.19 -19.32 -19.40
N LEU A 369 4.48 -18.83 -18.38
CA LEU A 369 4.66 -19.24 -17.01
C LEU A 369 3.96 -20.59 -16.79
N PRO A 370 4.59 -21.57 -16.11
CA PRO A 370 3.88 -22.78 -15.68
C PRO A 370 2.61 -22.45 -14.89
N ALA A 371 1.56 -23.25 -15.08
CA ALA A 371 0.25 -23.00 -14.50
C ALA A 371 0.25 -22.95 -12.95
N ASP A 372 1.23 -23.59 -12.32
CA ASP A 372 1.42 -23.56 -10.86
C ASP A 372 2.31 -22.40 -10.39
N GLY A 373 2.74 -21.51 -11.28
CA GLY A 373 3.59 -20.36 -10.96
C GLY A 373 5.04 -20.70 -10.57
N LYS A 374 5.50 -21.94 -10.83
CA LYS A 374 6.83 -22.39 -10.39
C LYS A 374 7.80 -22.51 -11.56
N ILE A 375 8.92 -21.81 -11.45
CA ILE A 375 10.00 -21.84 -12.41
C ILE A 375 11.08 -22.79 -11.91
N VAL A 376 11.29 -23.89 -12.62
CA VAL A 376 12.28 -24.93 -12.27
C VAL A 376 13.42 -25.06 -13.28
N SER A 377 13.28 -24.49 -14.48
CA SER A 377 14.31 -24.52 -15.50
C SER A 377 15.46 -23.57 -15.17
N ASP A 378 16.68 -24.09 -15.08
CA ASP A 378 17.89 -23.30 -14.80
C ASP A 378 18.05 -22.11 -15.76
N ASN A 379 17.64 -22.26 -17.01
CA ASN A 379 17.67 -21.17 -18.00
C ASN A 379 16.76 -20.00 -17.63
N TRP A 380 15.71 -20.22 -16.83
CA TRP A 380 14.68 -19.23 -16.54
C TRP A 380 14.65 -18.74 -15.09
N LEU A 381 15.27 -19.44 -14.15
CA LEU A 381 15.26 -19.10 -12.72
C LEU A 381 15.58 -17.62 -12.46
N GLU A 382 16.58 -17.07 -13.13
CA GLU A 382 17.05 -15.71 -12.93
C GLU A 382 16.60 -14.75 -14.03
N ARG A 383 16.15 -15.23 -15.19
CA ARG A 383 15.87 -14.42 -16.38
C ARG A 383 14.39 -14.24 -16.70
N TRP A 384 13.52 -15.12 -16.18
CA TRP A 384 12.10 -15.04 -16.48
C TRP A 384 11.47 -13.79 -15.87
N GLY A 385 10.66 -13.08 -16.68
CA GLY A 385 9.80 -11.97 -16.30
C GLY A 385 10.43 -10.59 -16.45
N ILE A 386 9.58 -9.61 -16.69
CA ILE A 386 9.91 -8.19 -16.77
C ILE A 386 10.00 -7.65 -15.34
N ARG A 387 11.02 -6.84 -15.02
CA ARG A 387 11.28 -6.44 -13.63
C ARG A 387 10.76 -5.04 -13.34
N PRO A 388 9.84 -4.88 -12.35
CA PRO A 388 9.38 -3.54 -11.96
C PRO A 388 10.45 -2.82 -11.16
N GLN A 389 10.63 -1.53 -11.44
CA GLN A 389 11.46 -0.62 -10.66
C GLN A 389 10.98 0.81 -10.89
N LYS A 390 9.98 1.24 -10.13
CA LYS A 390 9.42 2.58 -10.27
C LYS A 390 10.22 3.65 -9.54
N TYR A 391 10.66 3.37 -8.32
CA TYR A 391 11.44 4.33 -7.54
C TYR A 391 12.91 4.31 -7.97
N ILE A 392 13.50 5.49 -8.16
CA ILE A 392 14.93 5.64 -8.46
C ILE A 392 15.71 5.44 -7.17
N PRO A 393 16.61 4.43 -7.08
CA PRO A 393 17.38 4.22 -5.86
C PRO A 393 18.23 5.43 -5.51
N ASP A 394 18.28 5.76 -4.23
CA ASP A 394 19.16 6.80 -3.72
C ASP A 394 20.61 6.29 -3.69
N VAL A 395 21.41 6.69 -4.67
CA VAL A 395 22.82 6.26 -4.77
C VAL A 395 23.69 6.76 -3.63
N SER A 396 23.26 7.79 -2.92
CA SER A 396 23.97 8.33 -1.75
C SER A 396 23.73 7.51 -0.49
N ASN A 397 22.56 6.87 -0.40
CA ASN A 397 22.17 6.05 0.75
C ASN A 397 21.12 4.99 0.40
N MET A 398 21.52 3.93 -0.28
CA MET A 398 20.60 2.89 -0.79
C MET A 398 19.87 2.12 0.31
N ASP A 399 20.43 2.05 1.51
CA ASP A 399 19.83 1.33 2.65
C ASP A 399 18.84 2.18 3.43
N LYS A 400 19.02 3.50 3.42
CA LYS A 400 18.19 4.48 4.14
C LYS A 400 17.87 5.67 3.23
N PRO A 401 17.16 5.44 2.13
CA PRO A 401 16.90 6.46 1.12
C PRO A 401 15.91 7.51 1.62
N GLU A 402 15.90 8.66 0.97
CA GLU A 402 14.97 9.76 1.25
C GLU A 402 13.79 9.83 0.27
N ASN A 403 13.57 8.79 -0.53
CA ASN A 403 12.38 8.75 -1.36
C ASN A 403 11.15 8.60 -0.47
N ASP A 404 10.27 9.59 -0.44
CA ASP A 404 8.96 9.43 0.15
C ASP A 404 8.13 8.42 -0.66
N TYR A 405 7.35 7.57 0.03
CA TYR A 405 6.40 6.70 -0.66
C TYR A 405 5.15 7.50 -1.05
N VAL A 406 4.83 7.47 -2.34
CA VAL A 406 3.71 8.24 -2.93
C VAL A 406 2.39 7.57 -2.61
N LEU A 407 1.53 8.25 -1.85
CA LEU A 407 0.17 7.80 -1.53
C LEU A 407 -0.86 8.47 -2.45
N PHE A 408 -0.78 9.80 -2.59
CA PHE A 408 -1.68 10.61 -3.43
C PHE A 408 -0.89 11.56 -4.31
N ARG A 409 -1.25 11.62 -5.58
CA ARG A 409 -0.69 12.58 -6.54
C ARG A 409 -1.72 13.08 -7.54
N TYR A 410 -1.46 14.22 -8.14
CA TYR A 410 -2.42 14.98 -8.93
C TYR A 410 -2.88 14.27 -10.21
N ALA A 411 -2.04 13.45 -10.83
CA ALA A 411 -2.45 12.66 -11.99
C ALA A 411 -3.61 11.70 -11.67
N ASP A 412 -3.60 11.06 -10.46
CA ASP A 412 -4.74 10.24 -10.02
C ASP A 412 -6.00 11.09 -9.82
N ALA A 413 -5.87 12.30 -9.23
CA ALA A 413 -7.02 13.22 -9.10
C ALA A 413 -7.64 13.56 -10.45
N LEU A 414 -6.81 13.84 -11.46
CA LEU A 414 -7.27 14.12 -12.83
C LEU A 414 -7.97 12.91 -13.47
N LEU A 415 -7.43 11.70 -13.25
CA LEU A 415 -8.03 10.45 -13.74
C LEU A 415 -9.35 10.13 -13.01
N MET A 416 -9.44 10.39 -11.70
CA MET A 416 -10.71 10.29 -10.96
C MET A 416 -11.76 11.25 -11.51
N LYS A 417 -11.37 12.49 -11.82
CA LYS A 417 -12.27 13.47 -12.45
C LYS A 417 -12.73 13.02 -13.83
N ALA A 418 -11.82 12.50 -14.66
CA ALA A 418 -12.17 11.97 -15.98
C ALA A 418 -13.17 10.81 -15.88
N GLU A 419 -12.95 9.88 -14.94
CA GLU A 419 -13.87 8.77 -14.68
C GLU A 419 -15.25 9.28 -14.22
N ALA A 420 -15.28 10.25 -13.32
CA ALA A 420 -16.52 10.84 -12.83
C ALA A 420 -17.33 11.50 -13.96
N ILE A 421 -16.66 12.19 -14.89
CA ILE A 421 -17.32 12.78 -16.09
C ILE A 421 -17.92 11.67 -16.96
N VAL A 422 -17.20 10.61 -17.27
CA VAL A 422 -17.70 9.50 -18.11
C VAL A 422 -18.85 8.77 -17.42
N ARG A 423 -18.86 8.71 -16.08
CA ARG A 423 -19.95 8.15 -15.28
C ARG A 423 -21.15 9.09 -15.10
N GLY A 424 -21.17 10.24 -15.77
CA GLY A 424 -22.29 11.17 -15.82
C GLY A 424 -22.20 12.41 -14.93
N GLY A 425 -21.06 12.63 -14.27
CA GLY A 425 -20.79 13.84 -13.50
C GLY A 425 -20.65 15.07 -14.41
N SER A 426 -21.04 16.24 -13.91
CA SER A 426 -21.01 17.50 -14.64
C SER A 426 -19.73 18.29 -14.35
N SER A 427 -18.97 18.66 -15.39
CA SER A 427 -17.75 19.46 -15.27
C SER A 427 -17.58 20.40 -16.47
N THR A 428 -16.95 21.55 -16.24
CA THR A 428 -16.47 22.42 -17.30
C THR A 428 -15.14 21.98 -17.90
N THR A 429 -14.39 21.14 -17.18
CA THR A 429 -13.15 20.52 -17.67
C THR A 429 -13.50 19.43 -18.67
N THR A 430 -12.83 19.42 -19.82
CA THR A 430 -13.06 18.41 -20.87
C THR A 430 -12.13 17.20 -20.70
N LEU A 431 -12.58 16.03 -21.13
CA LEU A 431 -11.74 14.83 -21.17
C LEU A 431 -10.48 15.03 -22.04
N ALA A 432 -10.62 15.78 -23.14
CA ALA A 432 -9.52 16.12 -24.03
C ALA A 432 -8.45 16.96 -23.33
N SER A 433 -8.85 17.94 -22.48
CA SER A 433 -7.89 18.76 -21.74
C SER A 433 -7.12 17.94 -20.68
N ILE A 434 -7.80 17.00 -20.01
CA ILE A 434 -7.13 16.09 -19.06
C ILE A 434 -6.15 15.17 -19.81
N ALA A 435 -6.57 14.54 -20.91
CA ALA A 435 -5.71 13.68 -21.71
C ALA A 435 -4.48 14.45 -22.24
N SER A 436 -4.70 15.69 -22.74
CA SER A 436 -3.60 16.55 -23.19
C SER A 436 -2.62 16.89 -22.08
N ALA A 437 -3.10 17.23 -20.88
CA ALA A 437 -2.24 17.51 -19.73
C ALA A 437 -1.38 16.31 -19.35
N LEU A 438 -1.96 15.13 -19.29
CA LEU A 438 -1.24 13.90 -18.97
C LEU A 438 -0.21 13.51 -20.04
N SER A 439 -0.56 13.70 -21.33
CA SER A 439 0.31 13.36 -22.47
C SER A 439 1.41 14.39 -22.72
N SER A 440 1.28 15.63 -22.24
CA SER A 440 2.26 16.70 -22.47
C SER A 440 3.53 16.55 -21.65
N ARG A 441 3.56 15.64 -20.66
CA ARG A 441 4.73 15.36 -19.86
C ARG A 441 5.82 14.71 -20.71
N GLN A 442 7.09 14.91 -20.31
CA GLN A 442 8.24 14.47 -21.07
C GLN A 442 8.19 12.96 -21.41
N GLY A 443 8.24 12.62 -22.70
CA GLY A 443 8.41 11.26 -23.20
C GLY A 443 7.22 10.31 -22.98
N ILE A 444 6.02 10.82 -22.72
CA ILE A 444 4.80 10.00 -22.67
C ILE A 444 4.36 9.71 -24.11
N THR A 445 4.46 8.45 -24.53
CA THR A 445 4.15 8.00 -25.90
C THR A 445 2.94 7.08 -25.97
N THR A 446 2.57 6.43 -24.86
CA THR A 446 1.35 5.62 -24.80
C THR A 446 0.10 6.50 -24.96
N SER A 447 -0.77 6.14 -25.89
CA SER A 447 -2.02 6.86 -26.13
C SER A 447 -2.94 6.84 -24.91
N ILE A 448 -3.53 7.99 -24.55
CA ILE A 448 -4.44 8.14 -23.42
C ILE A 448 -5.85 8.35 -23.95
N ASN A 449 -6.71 7.34 -23.77
CA ASN A 449 -8.12 7.41 -24.12
C ASN A 449 -8.97 7.56 -22.85
N LEU A 450 -9.57 8.72 -22.65
CA LEU A 450 -10.44 8.99 -21.50
C LEU A 450 -11.93 9.03 -21.87
N THR A 451 -12.31 8.64 -23.11
CA THR A 451 -13.70 8.74 -23.56
C THR A 451 -14.57 7.54 -23.16
N THR A 452 -13.95 6.46 -22.71
CA THR A 452 -14.64 5.24 -22.27
C THR A 452 -14.10 4.76 -20.94
N LEU A 453 -14.90 4.01 -20.17
CA LEU A 453 -14.46 3.41 -18.90
C LEU A 453 -13.29 2.44 -19.10
N ALA A 454 -13.28 1.65 -20.20
CA ALA A 454 -12.16 0.77 -20.51
C ALA A 454 -10.87 1.57 -20.75
N GLY A 455 -10.94 2.64 -21.54
CA GLY A 455 -9.79 3.51 -21.79
C GLY A 455 -9.29 4.21 -20.54
N ILE A 456 -10.18 4.61 -19.62
CA ILE A 456 -9.81 5.18 -18.32
C ILE A 456 -9.13 4.12 -17.44
N ASN A 457 -9.64 2.88 -17.41
CA ASN A 457 -9.00 1.78 -16.67
C ASN A 457 -7.57 1.53 -17.17
N ASP A 458 -7.35 1.55 -18.49
CA ASP A 458 -6.00 1.42 -19.07
C ASP A 458 -5.12 2.65 -18.78
N ALA A 459 -5.69 3.87 -18.85
CA ALA A 459 -4.96 5.09 -18.49
C ALA A 459 -4.53 5.07 -17.01
N ARG A 460 -5.39 4.63 -16.09
CA ARG A 460 -5.06 4.45 -14.68
C ARG A 460 -3.99 3.37 -14.49
N ALA A 461 -4.12 2.23 -15.17
CA ALA A 461 -3.11 1.17 -15.13
C ALA A 461 -1.74 1.69 -15.57
N THR A 462 -1.67 2.40 -16.71
CA THR A 462 -0.39 2.91 -17.23
C THR A 462 0.18 4.08 -16.44
N GLU A 463 -0.64 4.83 -15.73
CA GLU A 463 -0.20 5.96 -14.91
C GLU A 463 0.23 5.52 -13.50
N LEU A 464 -0.53 4.65 -12.84
CA LEU A 464 -0.46 4.38 -11.40
C LEU A 464 0.16 3.01 -11.06
N TRP A 465 0.86 2.36 -12.00
CA TRP A 465 1.50 1.07 -11.73
C TRP A 465 2.44 1.12 -10.52
N GLU A 466 2.42 0.09 -9.69
CA GLU A 466 3.22 -0.02 -8.46
C GLU A 466 2.90 1.05 -7.38
N GLU A 467 1.71 1.67 -7.42
CA GLU A 467 1.29 2.67 -6.42
C GLU A 467 0.18 2.15 -5.47
N GLY A 468 -0.14 0.86 -5.51
CA GLY A 468 -1.11 0.24 -4.60
C GLY A 468 -2.59 0.51 -4.94
N TRP A 469 -2.90 0.94 -6.18
CA TRP A 469 -4.28 1.27 -6.57
C TRP A 469 -4.92 0.25 -7.52
N ARG A 470 -4.15 -0.67 -8.09
CA ARG A 470 -4.63 -1.51 -9.18
C ARG A 470 -5.80 -2.40 -8.78
N ARG A 471 -5.75 -3.04 -7.59
CA ARG A 471 -6.86 -3.86 -7.09
C ARG A 471 -8.15 -3.04 -6.96
N ASN A 472 -8.11 -1.89 -6.30
CA ASN A 472 -9.26 -1.00 -6.12
C ASN A 472 -9.87 -0.59 -7.48
N ASP A 473 -9.02 -0.23 -8.45
CA ASP A 473 -9.46 0.10 -9.81
C ASP A 473 -10.13 -1.10 -10.49
N MET A 474 -9.50 -2.27 -10.49
CA MET A 474 -10.04 -3.45 -11.15
C MET A 474 -11.39 -3.89 -10.57
N ILE A 475 -11.59 -3.78 -9.26
CA ILE A 475 -12.89 -4.04 -8.62
C ILE A 475 -13.92 -3.03 -9.13
N ARG A 476 -13.62 -1.74 -9.10
CA ARG A 476 -14.55 -0.68 -9.54
C ARG A 476 -14.90 -0.76 -11.02
N PHE A 477 -13.97 -1.24 -11.86
CA PHE A 477 -14.22 -1.48 -13.29
C PHE A 477 -14.77 -2.88 -13.60
N GLY A 478 -14.96 -3.74 -12.59
CA GLY A 478 -15.53 -5.09 -12.75
C GLY A 478 -14.60 -6.08 -13.46
N THR A 479 -13.27 -5.87 -13.39
CA THR A 479 -12.28 -6.70 -14.06
C THR A 479 -11.43 -7.54 -13.11
N TYR A 480 -11.59 -7.39 -11.81
CA TYR A 480 -10.74 -8.04 -10.81
C TYR A 480 -10.89 -9.57 -10.78
N THR A 481 -12.11 -10.06 -10.92
CA THR A 481 -12.44 -11.49 -10.95
C THR A 481 -12.67 -12.03 -12.36
N THR A 482 -12.17 -11.34 -13.40
CA THR A 482 -12.19 -11.90 -14.77
C THR A 482 -10.96 -12.76 -14.98
N SER A 483 -11.15 -13.87 -15.73
CA SER A 483 -10.05 -14.78 -16.08
C SER A 483 -8.96 -14.06 -16.87
N ARG A 484 -7.71 -14.32 -16.54
CA ARG A 484 -6.50 -13.83 -17.21
C ARG A 484 -5.60 -15.01 -17.55
N ALA A 485 -4.59 -14.78 -18.38
CA ALA A 485 -3.67 -15.83 -18.84
C ALA A 485 -3.06 -16.67 -17.69
N THR A 486 -2.76 -16.03 -16.57
CA THR A 486 -2.13 -16.67 -15.40
C THR A 486 -3.06 -16.86 -14.21
N MET A 487 -4.27 -16.30 -14.22
CA MET A 487 -5.24 -16.40 -13.12
C MET A 487 -6.62 -16.81 -13.65
N THR A 488 -7.10 -17.95 -13.21
CA THR A 488 -8.35 -18.55 -13.67
C THR A 488 -9.46 -18.59 -12.63
N ASN A 489 -9.17 -18.21 -11.36
CA ASN A 489 -10.20 -18.13 -10.33
C ASN A 489 -11.04 -16.86 -10.53
N THR A 490 -12.31 -17.05 -10.87
CA THR A 490 -13.27 -15.98 -11.20
C THR A 490 -14.37 -15.82 -10.15
N ASP A 491 -14.20 -16.39 -8.98
CA ASP A 491 -15.18 -16.32 -7.91
C ASP A 491 -15.45 -14.88 -7.48
N ALA A 492 -16.67 -14.42 -7.65
CA ALA A 492 -17.04 -13.03 -7.42
C ALA A 492 -16.80 -12.56 -5.95
N TYR A 493 -16.90 -13.49 -4.98
CA TYR A 493 -16.66 -13.16 -3.57
C TYR A 493 -15.20 -12.82 -3.25
N ARG A 494 -14.25 -13.15 -4.14
CA ARG A 494 -12.81 -12.84 -4.00
C ARG A 494 -12.49 -11.34 -4.09
N VAL A 495 -13.47 -10.51 -4.38
CA VAL A 495 -13.31 -9.04 -4.27
C VAL A 495 -13.09 -8.59 -2.83
N LEU A 496 -13.53 -9.37 -1.83
CA LEU A 496 -13.21 -9.15 -0.43
C LEU A 496 -12.21 -10.20 0.06
N LEU A 497 -11.25 -9.76 0.84
CA LEU A 497 -10.35 -10.66 1.56
C LEU A 497 -11.11 -11.33 2.71
N PRO A 498 -10.79 -12.57 3.06
CA PRO A 498 -11.35 -13.21 4.24
C PRO A 498 -10.91 -12.48 5.51
N ILE A 499 -11.77 -12.46 6.51
CA ILE A 499 -11.42 -11.96 7.84
C ILE A 499 -10.46 -12.97 8.49
N PRO A 500 -9.30 -12.51 9.02
CA PRO A 500 -8.34 -13.38 9.68
C PRO A 500 -8.95 -14.22 10.80
N THR A 501 -8.57 -15.49 10.90
CA THR A 501 -9.06 -16.40 11.94
C THR A 501 -8.94 -15.82 13.35
N THR A 502 -7.84 -15.11 13.63
CA THR A 502 -7.63 -14.47 14.94
C THR A 502 -8.60 -13.32 15.21
N ALA A 503 -9.08 -12.63 14.18
CA ALA A 503 -10.06 -11.56 14.33
C ALA A 503 -11.48 -12.09 14.62
N LEU A 504 -11.80 -13.31 14.17
CA LEU A 504 -13.08 -13.97 14.43
C LEU A 504 -13.27 -14.39 15.89
N LEU A 505 -12.26 -14.24 16.75
CA LEU A 505 -12.40 -14.37 18.21
C LEU A 505 -13.28 -13.25 18.81
N ASN A 506 -13.43 -12.15 18.11
CA ASN A 506 -14.41 -11.13 18.45
C ASN A 506 -15.81 -11.57 17.97
N PRO A 507 -16.79 -11.80 18.86
CA PRO A 507 -18.11 -12.31 18.49
C PRO A 507 -18.93 -11.34 17.61
N ASN A 508 -18.50 -10.09 17.50
CA ASN A 508 -19.15 -9.08 16.65
C ASN A 508 -18.61 -9.07 15.20
N ILE A 509 -17.53 -9.79 14.93
CA ILE A 509 -16.93 -9.91 13.60
C ILE A 509 -17.39 -11.22 12.97
N HIS A 510 -17.84 -11.16 11.73
CA HIS A 510 -18.27 -12.33 10.96
C HIS A 510 -17.42 -12.49 9.71
N GLN A 511 -17.26 -13.73 9.26
CA GLN A 511 -16.55 -14.02 8.03
C GLN A 511 -17.29 -13.43 6.83
N ASN A 512 -16.54 -12.99 5.82
CA ASN A 512 -17.12 -12.55 4.56
C ASN A 512 -17.81 -13.71 3.84
N PRO A 513 -18.94 -13.45 3.13
CA PRO A 513 -19.71 -14.50 2.46
C PRO A 513 -18.82 -15.39 1.58
N ARG A 514 -19.05 -16.71 1.64
CA ARG A 514 -18.32 -17.77 0.95
C ARG A 514 -16.83 -17.93 1.30
N SER A 515 -16.25 -17.06 2.11
CA SER A 515 -14.91 -17.30 2.67
C SER A 515 -14.93 -18.31 3.83
N GLU A 516 -16.11 -18.74 4.26
CA GLU A 516 -16.30 -19.78 5.28
C GLU A 516 -16.14 -21.20 4.72
N GLU A 517 -16.21 -21.36 3.39
CA GLU A 517 -16.23 -22.67 2.72
C GLU A 517 -14.82 -23.20 2.38
N HIS A 518 -13.76 -22.45 2.80
CA HIS A 518 -12.35 -22.74 2.46
C HIS A 518 -11.45 -22.66 3.73
#